data_9f4fff798da523711e19ec51d8b835e9
#
_entry.id   9f4fff798da523711e19ec51d8b835e9
#
_cell.length_a   1.000
_cell.length_b   1.000
_cell.length_c   1.000
_cell.angle_alpha   90.00
_cell.angle_beta   90.00
_cell.angle_gamma   90.00
#
_symmetry.space_group_name_H-M   'P 1'
#
loop_
_entity.id
_entity.type
_entity.pdbx_description
1 polymer ?
#
loop_
_entity_poly.entity_id
_entity_poly.type
_entity_poly.pdbx_seq_one_letter_code
_entity_poly.pdbx_strand_id
1 'polypeptide(L)'
;MRRSICLGVLTFAGVFATIAVNEARQDRAALATRTIADNLFMLANAPSVQGMGGGGNTAIFVMTSGVALVDTKINGYGPDILAAVRELTDKPITTIINTHTHWDHTGSNAEFPDTVDVVVHENTAANLRSDDCDDGAGFQGGSIKNCDSFKGDNAR
;
A
#
# COMPACT_ATOMS: atom_id res chain seq x y z
N MET A 1 -10.47 -43.56 -21.21
CA MET A 1 -11.01 -42.25 -21.56
C MET A 1 -11.36 -41.33 -20.39
N ARG A 2 -10.95 -41.59 -19.12
CA ARG A 2 -11.31 -40.74 -17.94
C ARG A 2 -10.18 -39.82 -17.44
N ARG A 3 -8.95 -39.91 -17.99
CA ARG A 3 -7.81 -39.09 -17.52
C ARG A 3 -7.62 -37.77 -18.27
N SER A 4 -8.18 -37.62 -19.46
CA SER A 4 -8.01 -36.42 -20.28
C SER A 4 -8.94 -35.26 -19.91
N ILE A 5 -10.05 -35.52 -19.23
CA ILE A 5 -11.03 -34.49 -18.87
C ILE A 5 -10.57 -33.67 -17.64
N CYS A 6 -9.84 -34.30 -16.70
CA CYS A 6 -9.35 -33.58 -15.51
C CYS A 6 -8.22 -32.58 -15.83
N LEU A 7 -7.39 -32.84 -16.85
CA LEU A 7 -6.29 -31.92 -17.21
C LEU A 7 -6.82 -30.63 -17.88
N GLY A 8 -7.88 -30.74 -18.69
CA GLY A 8 -8.49 -29.61 -19.36
C GLY A 8 -9.20 -28.63 -18.41
N VAL A 9 -9.82 -29.12 -17.34
CA VAL A 9 -10.50 -28.30 -16.35
C VAL A 9 -9.51 -27.53 -15.48
N LEU A 10 -8.38 -28.14 -15.11
CA LEU A 10 -7.34 -27.48 -14.31
C LEU A 10 -6.59 -26.38 -15.10
N THR A 11 -6.34 -26.59 -16.38
CA THR A 11 -5.71 -25.57 -17.22
C THR A 11 -6.64 -24.39 -17.51
N PHE A 12 -7.94 -24.65 -17.67
CA PHE A 12 -8.93 -23.59 -17.90
C PHE A 12 -9.13 -22.72 -16.63
N ALA A 13 -9.22 -23.34 -15.46
CA ALA A 13 -9.32 -22.60 -14.19
C ALA A 13 -8.07 -21.75 -13.92
N GLY A 14 -6.88 -22.25 -14.25
CA GLY A 14 -5.63 -21.50 -14.10
C GLY A 14 -5.54 -20.27 -15.01
N VAL A 15 -6.03 -20.36 -16.24
CA VAL A 15 -6.04 -19.24 -17.20
C VAL A 15 -7.04 -18.17 -16.76
N PHE A 16 -8.22 -18.53 -16.28
CA PHE A 16 -9.18 -17.55 -15.78
C PHE A 16 -8.68 -16.82 -14.51
N ALA A 17 -8.02 -17.53 -13.61
CA ALA A 17 -7.45 -16.92 -12.41
C ALA A 17 -6.34 -15.92 -12.75
N THR A 18 -5.48 -16.22 -13.71
CA THR A 18 -4.42 -15.31 -14.16
C THR A 18 -4.95 -14.08 -14.89
N ILE A 19 -6.01 -14.23 -15.68
CA ILE A 19 -6.67 -13.10 -16.36
C ILE A 19 -7.32 -12.17 -15.34
N ALA A 20 -8.08 -12.71 -14.37
CA ALA A 20 -8.75 -11.90 -13.35
C ALA A 20 -7.77 -11.11 -12.46
N VAL A 21 -6.62 -11.71 -12.11
CA VAL A 21 -5.57 -11.02 -11.34
C VAL A 21 -4.91 -9.91 -12.17
N ASN A 22 -4.78 -10.11 -13.48
CA ASN A 22 -4.17 -9.10 -14.35
C ASN A 22 -5.13 -7.93 -14.63
N GLU A 23 -6.43 -8.18 -14.77
CA GLU A 23 -7.45 -7.14 -14.91
C GLU A 23 -7.58 -6.29 -13.64
N ALA A 24 -7.59 -6.90 -12.46
CA ALA A 24 -7.61 -6.17 -11.18
C ALA A 24 -6.36 -5.31 -10.96
N ARG A 25 -5.25 -5.63 -11.62
CA ARG A 25 -4.01 -4.85 -11.56
C ARG A 25 -4.01 -3.67 -12.54
N GLN A 26 -4.77 -3.74 -13.64
CA GLN A 26 -4.86 -2.69 -14.64
C GLN A 26 -5.71 -1.49 -14.20
N ASP A 27 -6.62 -1.66 -13.25
CA ASP A 27 -7.48 -0.57 -12.74
C ASP A 27 -6.82 0.30 -11.67
N ARG A 28 -5.61 -0.06 -11.21
CA ARG A 28 -4.88 0.77 -10.24
C ARG A 28 -4.12 1.89 -10.92
N ALA A 29 -4.11 3.05 -10.28
CA ALA A 29 -3.27 4.15 -10.70
C ALA A 29 -1.81 3.70 -10.74
N ALA A 30 -1.20 3.79 -11.91
CA ALA A 30 0.23 3.50 -12.07
C ALA A 30 1.06 4.43 -11.17
N LEU A 31 2.13 3.91 -10.59
CA LEU A 31 3.06 4.66 -9.76
C LEU A 31 4.30 5.05 -10.55
N ALA A 32 4.88 6.18 -10.20
CA ALA A 32 6.12 6.68 -10.78
C ALA A 32 7.12 7.03 -9.68
N THR A 33 8.28 6.39 -9.70
CA THR A 33 9.38 6.72 -8.79
C THR A 33 10.17 7.91 -9.34
N ARG A 34 10.42 8.90 -8.47
CA ARG A 34 11.23 10.08 -8.76
C ARG A 34 12.36 10.19 -7.76
N THR A 35 13.58 10.34 -8.23
CA THR A 35 14.75 10.61 -7.38
C THR A 35 14.69 12.07 -6.91
N ILE A 36 14.78 12.28 -5.60
CA ILE A 36 14.83 13.59 -4.94
C ILE A 36 16.27 13.91 -4.49
N ALA A 37 16.94 12.89 -3.94
CA ALA A 37 18.35 12.95 -3.54
C ALA A 37 18.95 11.53 -3.63
N ASP A 38 20.22 11.35 -3.35
CA ASP A 38 20.94 10.07 -3.50
C ASP A 38 20.26 8.89 -2.80
N ASN A 39 19.60 9.14 -1.67
CA ASN A 39 18.94 8.12 -0.86
C ASN A 39 17.48 8.45 -0.53
N LEU A 40 16.91 9.45 -1.19
CA LEU A 40 15.54 9.89 -1.01
C LEU A 40 14.80 9.87 -2.34
N PHE A 41 13.69 9.14 -2.38
CA PHE A 41 12.85 8.97 -3.54
C PHE A 41 11.40 9.32 -3.19
N MET A 42 10.62 9.69 -4.19
CA MET A 42 9.18 9.90 -4.07
C MET A 42 8.46 8.97 -5.03
N LEU A 43 7.52 8.21 -4.49
CA LEU A 43 6.60 7.37 -5.24
C LEU A 43 5.29 8.13 -5.40
N ALA A 44 5.05 8.63 -6.58
CA ALA A 44 3.88 9.43 -6.93
C ALA A 44 2.93 8.65 -7.85
N ASN A 45 1.69 9.11 -7.97
CA ASN A 45 0.81 8.63 -9.03
C ASN A 45 1.37 9.07 -10.39
N ALA A 46 1.26 8.23 -11.41
CA ALA A 46 1.70 8.59 -12.75
C ALA A 46 0.91 9.81 -13.26
N PRO A 47 1.52 10.67 -14.11
CA PRO A 47 0.87 11.88 -14.61
C PRO A 47 -0.43 11.65 -15.38
N SER A 48 -0.65 10.45 -15.89
CA SER A 48 -1.89 10.04 -16.58
C SER A 48 -3.07 9.87 -15.64
N VAL A 49 -2.83 9.79 -14.32
CA VAL A 49 -3.87 9.60 -13.31
C VAL A 49 -4.25 10.97 -12.75
N GLN A 50 -5.47 11.40 -13.05
CA GLN A 50 -6.03 12.63 -12.50
C GLN A 50 -6.75 12.36 -11.18
N GLY A 51 -6.69 13.33 -10.27
CA GLY A 51 -7.34 13.25 -8.95
C GLY A 51 -6.56 12.40 -7.94
N MET A 52 -7.26 11.93 -6.91
CA MET A 52 -6.68 11.16 -5.78
C MET A 52 -6.61 9.64 -6.05
N GLY A 53 -6.52 9.22 -7.31
CA GLY A 53 -6.67 7.83 -7.74
C GLY A 53 -5.74 6.79 -7.09
N GLY A 54 -4.71 7.20 -6.38
CA GLY A 54 -3.79 6.30 -5.65
C GLY A 54 -3.48 6.79 -4.23
N GLY A 55 -4.17 7.86 -3.78
CA GLY A 55 -3.85 8.51 -2.51
C GLY A 55 -2.67 9.47 -2.60
N GLY A 56 -2.13 9.85 -1.45
CA GLY A 56 -0.98 10.74 -1.32
C GLY A 56 0.31 10.17 -1.93
N ASN A 57 1.37 10.96 -1.94
CA ASN A 57 2.70 10.47 -2.30
C ASN A 57 3.30 9.64 -1.16
N THR A 58 4.19 8.70 -1.50
CA THR A 58 5.02 8.01 -0.51
C THR A 58 6.46 8.47 -0.68
N ALA A 59 7.10 8.96 0.38
CA ALA A 59 8.55 9.14 0.35
C ALA A 59 9.23 7.82 0.76
N ILE A 60 10.34 7.49 0.09
CA ILE A 60 11.16 6.31 0.35
C ILE A 60 12.55 6.81 0.73
N PHE A 61 12.95 6.62 1.98
CA PHE A 61 14.25 7.00 2.48
C PHE A 61 15.11 5.76 2.74
N VAL A 62 16.14 5.58 1.92
CA VAL A 62 17.06 4.44 2.03
C VAL A 62 18.17 4.78 3.03
N MET A 63 18.08 4.18 4.21
CA MET A 63 19.06 4.32 5.30
C MET A 63 20.15 3.24 5.22
N THR A 64 21.14 3.30 6.12
CA THR A 64 22.18 2.28 6.21
C THR A 64 21.64 0.90 6.55
N SER A 65 20.68 0.82 7.49
CA SER A 65 20.16 -0.44 8.05
C SER A 65 18.80 -0.87 7.49
N GLY A 66 18.15 -0.08 6.65
CA GLY A 66 16.81 -0.37 6.15
C GLY A 66 16.21 0.77 5.38
N VAL A 67 14.91 0.73 5.18
CA VAL A 67 14.13 1.74 4.48
C VAL A 67 13.06 2.29 5.42
N ALA A 68 12.94 3.62 5.48
CA ALA A 68 11.80 4.30 6.05
C ALA A 68 10.88 4.80 4.93
N LEU A 69 9.58 4.57 5.10
CA LEU A 69 8.53 5.14 4.25
C LEU A 69 7.86 6.30 4.98
N VAL A 70 7.45 7.31 4.23
CA VAL A 70 6.52 8.34 4.74
C VAL A 70 5.24 8.23 3.94
N ASP A 71 4.16 7.86 4.62
CA ASP A 71 2.84 7.53 4.11
C ASP A 71 2.81 6.30 3.16
N THR A 72 1.64 5.66 3.07
CA THR A 72 1.48 4.37 2.38
C THR A 72 0.32 4.35 1.38
N LYS A 73 -0.18 5.52 0.99
CA LYS A 73 -1.28 5.65 0.02
C LYS A 73 -2.61 5.07 0.54
N ILE A 74 -3.57 4.86 -0.38
CA ILE A 74 -4.81 4.14 -0.08
C ILE A 74 -4.57 2.63 0.03
N ASN A 75 -5.54 1.91 0.52
CA ASN A 75 -5.57 0.44 0.59
C ASN A 75 -5.24 -0.21 -0.75
N GLY A 76 -4.45 -1.28 -0.71
CA GLY A 76 -4.11 -2.10 -1.87
C GLY A 76 -2.81 -1.68 -2.57
N TYR A 77 -2.13 -0.61 -2.15
CA TYR A 77 -0.87 -0.16 -2.75
C TYR A 77 0.39 -0.71 -2.07
N GLY A 78 0.26 -1.44 -0.97
CA GLY A 78 1.40 -2.06 -0.28
C GLY A 78 2.29 -2.91 -1.20
N PRO A 79 1.75 -3.84 -2.00
CA PRO A 79 2.53 -4.61 -2.95
C PRO A 79 3.27 -3.77 -3.99
N ASP A 80 2.65 -2.68 -4.47
CA ASP A 80 3.26 -1.80 -5.47
C ASP A 80 4.37 -0.94 -4.84
N ILE A 81 4.19 -0.48 -3.59
CA ILE A 81 5.23 0.21 -2.82
C ILE A 81 6.40 -0.73 -2.56
N LEU A 82 6.13 -1.98 -2.13
CA LEU A 82 7.17 -3.00 -1.92
C LEU A 82 7.96 -3.28 -3.19
N ALA A 83 7.28 -3.37 -4.34
CA ALA A 83 7.94 -3.56 -5.63
C ALA A 83 8.85 -2.39 -5.98
N ALA A 84 8.37 -1.16 -5.83
CA ALA A 84 9.16 0.04 -6.09
C ALA A 84 10.39 0.15 -5.16
N VAL A 85 10.27 -0.22 -3.89
CA VAL A 85 11.42 -0.25 -2.97
C VAL A 85 12.46 -1.29 -3.42
N ARG A 86 12.04 -2.47 -3.86
CA ARG A 86 12.94 -3.52 -4.34
C ARG A 86 13.72 -3.14 -5.60
N GLU A 87 13.18 -2.26 -6.43
CA GLU A 87 13.89 -1.69 -7.58
C GLU A 87 15.01 -0.73 -7.16
N LEU A 88 14.91 -0.14 -5.97
CA LEU A 88 15.87 0.83 -5.45
C LEU A 88 16.93 0.19 -4.54
N THR A 89 16.57 -0.86 -3.79
CA THR A 89 17.45 -1.46 -2.79
C THR A 89 16.96 -2.84 -2.34
N ASP A 90 17.90 -3.70 -1.94
CA ASP A 90 17.61 -4.99 -1.30
C ASP A 90 17.34 -4.88 0.21
N LYS A 91 17.43 -3.66 0.79
CA LYS A 91 17.25 -3.45 2.22
C LYS A 91 15.79 -3.60 2.61
N PRO A 92 15.49 -4.16 3.80
CA PRO A 92 14.11 -4.29 4.27
C PRO A 92 13.51 -2.93 4.62
N ILE A 93 12.20 -2.81 4.44
CA ILE A 93 11.42 -1.73 5.06
C ILE A 93 11.35 -2.02 6.55
N THR A 94 11.76 -1.05 7.37
CA THR A 94 11.80 -1.17 8.83
C THR A 94 10.85 -0.21 9.52
N THR A 95 10.48 0.88 8.86
CA THR A 95 9.72 1.95 9.47
C THR A 95 8.74 2.57 8.48
N ILE A 96 7.54 2.83 8.94
CA ILE A 96 6.54 3.67 8.27
C ILE A 96 6.31 4.88 9.18
N ILE A 97 6.32 6.08 8.61
CA ILE A 97 5.98 7.32 9.31
C ILE A 97 4.73 7.87 8.63
N ASN A 98 3.61 7.99 9.34
CA ASN A 98 2.44 8.64 8.78
C ASN A 98 2.38 10.12 9.17
N THR A 99 2.14 10.96 8.18
CA THR A 99 2.02 12.41 8.38
C THR A 99 0.75 12.77 9.15
N HIS A 100 -0.34 12.05 8.90
CA HIS A 100 -1.65 12.24 9.55
C HIS A 100 -2.56 11.02 9.36
N THR A 101 -3.82 11.09 9.84
CA THR A 101 -4.73 9.95 9.93
C THR A 101 -5.49 9.62 8.66
N HIS A 102 -5.48 10.45 7.63
CA HIS A 102 -6.32 10.24 6.46
C HIS A 102 -5.97 8.93 5.73
N TRP A 103 -7.03 8.28 5.26
CA TRP A 103 -6.95 6.95 4.62
C TRP A 103 -6.08 6.91 3.35
N ASP A 104 -5.95 8.01 2.65
CA ASP A 104 -5.12 8.15 1.46
C ASP A 104 -3.62 8.30 1.78
N HIS A 105 -3.27 8.29 3.07
CA HIS A 105 -1.91 8.31 3.61
C HIS A 105 -1.57 7.08 4.45
N THR A 106 -2.56 6.44 5.06
CA THR A 106 -2.36 5.32 5.99
C THR A 106 -2.96 4.00 5.49
N GLY A 107 -3.67 4.03 4.36
CA GLY A 107 -4.52 2.93 3.91
C GLY A 107 -3.81 1.59 3.72
N SER A 108 -2.57 1.60 3.23
CA SER A 108 -1.81 0.36 3.04
C SER A 108 -0.92 -0.03 4.22
N ASN A 109 -0.99 0.63 5.39
CA ASN A 109 -0.15 0.28 6.55
C ASN A 109 -0.24 -1.21 6.91
N ALA A 110 -1.46 -1.77 6.93
CA ALA A 110 -1.70 -3.17 7.30
C ALA A 110 -1.20 -4.21 6.27
N GLU A 111 -0.74 -3.75 5.11
CA GLU A 111 -0.23 -4.62 4.05
C GLU A 111 1.28 -4.88 4.20
N PHE A 112 1.93 -4.22 5.15
CA PHE A 112 3.32 -4.47 5.50
C PHE A 112 3.44 -5.48 6.64
N PRO A 113 4.60 -6.19 6.76
CA PRO A 113 4.83 -7.14 7.84
C PRO A 113 4.73 -6.49 9.23
N ASP A 114 4.26 -7.23 10.23
CA ASP A 114 4.16 -6.79 11.63
C ASP A 114 5.52 -6.40 12.27
N THR A 115 6.62 -6.73 11.59
CA THR A 115 7.98 -6.33 12.00
C THR A 115 8.33 -4.89 11.62
N VAL A 116 7.47 -4.21 10.86
CA VAL A 116 7.65 -2.81 10.46
C VAL A 116 7.09 -1.92 11.56
N ASP A 117 7.93 -1.06 12.12
CA ASP A 117 7.50 -0.06 13.10
C ASP A 117 6.67 1.04 12.41
N VAL A 118 5.49 1.35 12.93
CA VAL A 118 4.65 2.47 12.45
C VAL A 118 4.74 3.62 13.45
N VAL A 119 5.32 4.72 13.00
CA VAL A 119 5.53 5.94 13.80
C VAL A 119 4.50 6.98 13.40
N VAL A 120 3.74 7.46 14.37
CA VAL A 120 2.68 8.46 14.16
C VAL A 120 2.61 9.42 15.35
N HIS A 121 2.03 10.59 15.13
CA HIS A 121 1.69 11.49 16.23
C HIS A 121 0.68 10.81 17.18
N GLU A 122 0.74 11.09 18.49
CA GLU A 122 -0.15 10.48 19.51
C GLU A 122 -1.64 10.62 19.19
N ASN A 123 -2.07 11.77 18.68
CA ASN A 123 -3.45 11.98 18.26
C ASN A 123 -3.83 11.12 17.06
N THR A 124 -2.90 10.91 16.12
CA THR A 124 -3.09 9.99 14.98
C THR A 124 -3.24 8.56 15.48
N ALA A 125 -2.39 8.14 16.44
CA ALA A 125 -2.49 6.83 17.06
C ALA A 125 -3.83 6.62 17.78
N ALA A 126 -4.30 7.64 18.51
CA ALA A 126 -5.61 7.60 19.16
C ALA A 126 -6.76 7.46 18.17
N ASN A 127 -6.74 8.24 17.07
CA ASN A 127 -7.76 8.19 16.04
C ASN A 127 -7.78 6.83 15.31
N LEU A 128 -6.61 6.29 14.96
CA LEU A 128 -6.49 5.00 14.28
C LEU A 128 -6.90 3.80 15.16
N ARG A 129 -6.89 3.95 16.48
CA ARG A 129 -7.31 2.92 17.45
C ARG A 129 -8.76 3.06 17.90
N SER A 130 -9.43 4.18 17.61
CA SER A 130 -10.80 4.38 17.99
C SER A 130 -11.75 3.59 17.12
N ASP A 131 -12.84 3.05 17.69
CA ASP A 131 -13.91 2.40 16.94
C ASP A 131 -14.65 3.38 16.01
N ASP A 132 -14.54 4.68 16.30
CA ASP A 132 -15.05 5.80 15.53
C ASP A 132 -13.99 6.39 14.59
N CYS A 133 -13.07 5.58 14.09
CA CYS A 133 -12.06 6.06 13.16
C CYS A 133 -12.76 6.75 11.99
N ASP A 134 -12.40 8.02 11.79
CA ASP A 134 -12.90 8.81 10.67
C ASP A 134 -12.38 8.18 9.38
N ASP A 135 -13.28 7.53 8.69
CA ASP A 135 -13.06 6.79 7.46
C ASP A 135 -12.98 7.71 6.23
N GLY A 136 -12.83 9.02 6.46
CA GLY A 136 -12.88 9.98 5.37
C GLY A 136 -14.25 10.06 4.71
N ALA A 137 -15.33 9.73 5.43
CA ALA A 137 -16.72 9.67 4.94
C ALA A 137 -17.25 10.98 4.34
N GLY A 138 -16.44 12.01 4.22
CA GLY A 138 -16.75 13.23 3.50
C GLY A 138 -16.48 13.17 2.00
N PHE A 139 -15.78 12.17 1.49
CA PHE A 139 -15.37 12.12 0.09
C PHE A 139 -16.06 10.98 -0.67
N GLN A 140 -17.12 11.33 -1.39
CA GLN A 140 -17.80 10.50 -2.41
C GLN A 140 -18.35 9.13 -1.99
N GLY A 141 -18.92 9.00 -0.79
CA GLY A 141 -19.85 7.90 -0.49
C GLY A 141 -19.26 6.51 -0.33
N GLY A 142 -17.97 6.39 -0.11
CA GLY A 142 -17.29 5.14 0.16
C GLY A 142 -16.69 5.15 1.57
N SER A 143 -17.29 4.41 2.49
CA SER A 143 -16.73 4.16 3.81
C SER A 143 -15.56 3.18 3.68
N ILE A 144 -14.34 3.70 3.56
CA ILE A 144 -13.12 2.90 3.70
C ILE A 144 -12.68 3.04 5.15
N LYS A 145 -13.03 2.06 5.98
CA LYS A 145 -12.63 2.06 7.39
C LYS A 145 -11.11 1.98 7.51
N ASN A 146 -10.52 3.07 7.95
CA ASN A 146 -9.09 3.17 8.21
C ASN A 146 -8.65 2.36 9.45
N CYS A 147 -9.60 1.87 10.21
CA CYS A 147 -9.39 1.07 11.41
C CYS A 147 -8.61 -0.22 11.15
N ASP A 148 -8.73 -0.76 9.95
CA ASP A 148 -7.96 -1.96 9.55
C ASP A 148 -6.49 -1.65 9.21
N SER A 149 -6.13 -0.37 9.06
CA SER A 149 -4.75 0.06 8.79
C SER A 149 -3.83 -0.06 10.00
N PHE A 150 -4.41 -0.35 11.17
CA PHE A 150 -3.70 -0.37 12.43
C PHE A 150 -3.98 -1.67 13.17
N LYS A 151 -3.27 -2.73 12.81
CA LYS A 151 -3.33 -4.01 13.52
C LYS A 151 -2.14 -4.12 14.46
N GLY A 152 -2.44 -4.11 15.77
CA GLY A 152 -1.48 -4.42 16.82
C GLY A 152 -0.75 -3.23 17.44
N ASP A 153 0.14 -3.56 18.39
CA ASP A 153 0.89 -2.61 19.24
C ASP A 153 2.11 -1.98 18.55
N ASN A 154 2.21 -2.07 17.22
CA ASN A 154 3.39 -1.63 16.45
C ASN A 154 3.51 -0.11 16.28
N ALA A 155 2.51 0.67 16.73
CA ALA A 155 2.61 2.12 16.74
C ALA A 155 3.35 2.60 17.99
N ARG A 156 4.40 3.32 17.78
CA ARG A 156 5.21 4.01 18.79
C ARG A 156 5.19 5.51 18.58
#